data_d8799e6900bedcfb071948b7af79194b
#
_entry.id   d8799e6900bedcfb071948b7af79194b
#
_cell.length_a   1.000
_cell.length_b   1.000
_cell.length_c   1.000
_cell.angle_alpha   90.00
_cell.angle_beta   90.00
_cell.angle_gamma   90.00
#
_symmetry.space_group_name_H-M   'P 1'
#
loop_
_entity.id
_entity.type
_entity.pdbx_description
1 polymer ?
#
loop_
_entity_poly.entity_id
_entity_poly.type
_entity_poly.pdbx_seq_one_letter_code
_entity_poly.pdbx_strand_id
1 'polypeptide(L)'
;QRGGKGNALGRIIFRFDNNFSVFLHDTNSKGVFGQEDRGVSHGCIRIEKPYDFAVFLLADKNEKLKEKIYYSMTADSLANKKLVVNNVKVNPQVPLFITYYTLYPLAGGRIAEYSDVYGFDAVIFDMLRKYL
;
A
#
# COMPACT_ATOMS: atom_id res chain seq x y z
N GLN A 1 11.17 9.18 -10.90
CA GLN A 1 10.76 8.13 -11.87
C GLN A 1 9.45 8.54 -12.52
N ARG A 2 9.37 8.50 -13.84
CA ARG A 2 8.10 8.75 -14.54
C ARG A 2 7.15 7.56 -14.30
N GLY A 3 5.91 7.84 -13.91
CA GLY A 3 4.85 6.81 -13.84
C GLY A 3 4.57 6.21 -15.22
N GLY A 4 4.21 4.94 -15.31
CA GLY A 4 3.88 4.29 -16.57
C GLY A 4 3.76 2.78 -16.46
N LYS A 5 3.35 2.13 -17.55
CA LYS A 5 3.19 0.67 -17.63
C LYS A 5 4.45 -0.14 -17.27
N GLY A 6 5.66 0.45 -17.39
CA GLY A 6 6.93 -0.17 -17.03
C GLY A 6 7.45 0.18 -15.64
N ASN A 7 6.73 0.96 -14.85
CA ASN A 7 7.17 1.34 -13.52
C ASN A 7 6.66 0.34 -12.48
N ALA A 8 7.57 -0.28 -11.74
CA ALA A 8 7.22 -1.23 -10.67
C ALA A 8 6.32 -0.61 -9.58
N LEU A 9 6.38 0.70 -9.39
CA LEU A 9 5.55 1.48 -8.45
C LEU A 9 4.17 1.84 -9.03
N GLY A 10 3.84 1.37 -10.24
CA GLY A 10 2.57 1.65 -10.90
C GLY A 10 2.36 3.13 -11.21
N ARG A 11 1.15 3.61 -11.01
CA ARG A 11 0.68 4.94 -11.41
C ARG A 11 0.52 5.93 -10.26
N ILE A 12 0.39 5.47 -9.02
CA ILE A 12 0.16 6.29 -7.83
C ILE A 12 0.97 5.79 -6.64
N ILE A 13 1.47 6.73 -5.86
CA ILE A 13 2.21 6.48 -4.62
C ILE A 13 1.55 7.27 -3.50
N PHE A 14 1.34 6.62 -2.37
CA PHE A 14 0.86 7.23 -1.13
C PHE A 14 2.03 7.31 -0.16
N ARG A 15 2.44 8.53 0.15
CA ARG A 15 3.60 8.81 1.01
C ARG A 15 3.13 9.16 2.40
N PHE A 16 3.87 8.69 3.39
CA PHE A 16 3.71 9.02 4.79
C PHE A 16 5.10 9.14 5.43
N ASP A 17 5.19 9.90 6.50
CA ASP A 17 6.46 10.14 7.17
C ASP A 17 6.93 8.88 7.89
N ASN A 18 8.14 8.41 7.57
CA ASN A 18 8.80 7.29 8.22
C ASN A 18 10.30 7.30 7.94
N ASN A 19 11.09 6.61 8.79
CA ASN A 19 12.55 6.54 8.68
C ASN A 19 13.06 5.40 7.80
N PHE A 20 12.17 4.58 7.24
CA PHE A 20 12.52 3.36 6.50
C PHE A 20 12.41 3.52 4.98
N SER A 21 12.04 4.71 4.49
CA SER A 21 11.76 4.96 3.07
C SER A 21 10.71 4.02 2.48
N VAL A 22 9.75 3.60 3.32
CA VAL A 22 8.61 2.76 2.94
C VAL A 22 7.43 3.63 2.55
N PHE A 23 6.64 3.21 1.58
CA PHE A 23 5.41 3.86 1.16
C PHE A 23 4.40 2.84 0.60
N LEU A 24 3.15 3.28 0.48
CA LEU A 24 2.12 2.50 -0.19
C LEU A 24 2.12 2.87 -1.68
N HIS A 25 1.93 1.90 -2.58
CA HIS A 25 1.95 2.20 -4.01
C HIS A 25 1.10 1.25 -4.84
N ASP A 26 0.75 1.69 -6.03
CA ASP A 26 0.19 0.87 -7.09
C ASP A 26 1.22 -0.16 -7.59
N THR A 27 0.79 -1.13 -8.37
CA THR A 27 1.67 -2.11 -9.02
C THR A 27 1.12 -2.53 -10.37
N ASN A 28 2.02 -2.79 -11.32
CA ASN A 28 1.67 -3.42 -12.59
C ASN A 28 1.48 -4.95 -12.44
N SER A 29 2.02 -5.55 -11.39
CA SER A 29 1.94 -6.99 -11.12
C SER A 29 0.70 -7.31 -10.28
N LYS A 30 -0.49 -7.12 -10.85
CA LYS A 30 -1.76 -7.36 -10.13
C LYS A 30 -1.99 -8.80 -9.72
N GLY A 31 -1.39 -9.77 -10.41
CA GLY A 31 -1.50 -11.20 -10.10
C GLY A 31 -1.00 -11.59 -8.71
N VAL A 32 -0.14 -10.77 -8.08
CA VAL A 32 0.36 -11.03 -6.72
C VAL A 32 -0.74 -11.02 -5.66
N PHE A 33 -1.85 -10.31 -5.90
CA PHE A 33 -2.96 -10.26 -4.95
C PHE A 33 -3.78 -11.54 -4.88
N GLY A 34 -3.66 -12.43 -5.89
CA GLY A 34 -4.25 -13.77 -5.90
C GLY A 34 -3.37 -14.84 -5.26
N GLN A 35 -2.16 -14.51 -4.82
CA GLN A 35 -1.24 -15.46 -4.19
C GLN A 35 -1.49 -15.55 -2.69
N GLU A 36 -1.28 -16.72 -2.12
CA GLU A 36 -1.34 -16.95 -0.68
C GLU A 36 -0.14 -16.30 0.02
N ASP A 37 1.07 -16.55 -0.49
CA ASP A 37 2.29 -15.87 -0.04
C ASP A 37 2.45 -14.55 -0.79
N ARG A 38 2.39 -13.46 -0.04
CA ARG A 38 2.50 -12.08 -0.52
C ARG A 38 3.78 -11.37 -0.08
N GLY A 39 4.76 -12.11 0.40
CA GLY A 39 6.07 -11.62 0.80
C GLY A 39 6.95 -11.22 -0.38
N VAL A 40 6.44 -10.41 -1.32
CA VAL A 40 7.04 -10.11 -2.63
C VAL A 40 7.66 -8.72 -2.73
N SER A 41 7.89 -8.02 -1.62
CA SER A 41 8.51 -6.69 -1.61
C SER A 41 9.63 -6.61 -0.57
N HIS A 42 10.47 -5.55 -0.67
CA HIS A 42 11.54 -5.26 0.29
C HIS A 42 11.10 -4.31 1.42
N GLY A 43 9.78 -4.10 1.60
CA GLY A 43 9.22 -3.26 2.66
C GLY A 43 8.06 -2.37 2.20
N CYS A 44 8.03 -1.89 0.96
CA CYS A 44 6.91 -1.11 0.44
C CYS A 44 5.66 -1.97 0.30
N ILE A 45 4.49 -1.37 0.50
CA ILE A 45 3.20 -2.06 0.50
C ILE A 45 2.46 -1.78 -0.81
N ARG A 46 2.10 -2.84 -1.53
CA ARG A 46 1.33 -2.75 -2.77
C ARG A 46 -0.16 -2.64 -2.46
N ILE A 47 -0.87 -1.80 -3.21
CA ILE A 47 -2.32 -1.62 -3.11
C ILE A 47 -2.99 -2.21 -4.34
N GLU A 48 -3.95 -3.08 -4.11
CA GLU A 48 -4.72 -3.74 -5.18
C GLU A 48 -5.59 -2.75 -5.94
N LYS A 49 -6.33 -1.90 -5.21
CA LYS A 49 -7.28 -0.90 -5.74
C LYS A 49 -6.83 0.53 -5.39
N PRO A 50 -5.76 1.03 -6.01
CA PRO A 50 -5.15 2.29 -5.60
C PRO A 50 -6.01 3.52 -5.90
N TYR A 51 -6.86 3.48 -6.93
CA TYR A 51 -7.80 4.56 -7.21
C TYR A 51 -8.88 4.66 -6.13
N ASP A 52 -9.50 3.53 -5.77
CA ASP A 52 -10.54 3.48 -4.75
C ASP A 52 -9.98 3.95 -3.40
N PHE A 53 -8.75 3.56 -3.09
CA PHE A 53 -8.07 4.03 -1.89
C PHE A 53 -7.78 5.54 -1.92
N ALA A 54 -7.38 6.09 -3.07
CA ALA A 54 -7.20 7.54 -3.22
C ALA A 54 -8.53 8.30 -3.02
N VAL A 55 -9.63 7.80 -3.61
CA VAL A 55 -10.97 8.37 -3.44
C VAL A 55 -11.41 8.33 -1.99
N PHE A 56 -11.20 7.20 -1.31
CA PHE A 56 -11.48 7.05 0.13
C PHE A 56 -10.74 8.11 0.97
N LEU A 57 -9.44 8.31 0.72
CA LEU A 57 -8.64 9.31 1.44
C LEU A 57 -9.09 10.75 1.18
N LEU A 58 -9.74 11.02 0.06
CA LEU A 58 -10.26 12.36 -0.28
C LEU A 58 -11.62 12.64 0.37
N ALA A 59 -12.25 11.64 1.00
CA ALA A 59 -13.52 11.77 1.71
C ALA A 59 -14.60 12.55 0.91
N ASP A 60 -14.81 12.20 -0.35
CA ASP A 60 -15.81 12.74 -1.28
C ASP A 60 -15.80 14.26 -1.52
N LYS A 61 -14.76 14.95 -1.08
CA LYS A 61 -14.74 16.43 -1.04
C LYS A 61 -14.54 17.12 -2.39
N ASN A 62 -14.15 16.41 -3.47
CA ASN A 62 -13.83 17.09 -4.73
C ASN A 62 -13.91 16.16 -5.96
N GLU A 63 -15.06 16.10 -6.60
CA GLU A 63 -15.27 15.28 -7.81
C GLU A 63 -14.29 15.63 -8.93
N LYS A 64 -14.02 16.91 -9.17
CA LYS A 64 -13.04 17.32 -10.20
C LYS A 64 -11.63 16.80 -9.92
N LEU A 65 -11.26 16.67 -8.64
CA LEU A 65 -9.97 16.12 -8.25
C LEU A 65 -9.94 14.60 -8.47
N LYS A 66 -11.02 13.88 -8.16
CA LYS A 66 -11.15 12.45 -8.43
C LYS A 66 -11.01 12.15 -9.92
N GLU A 67 -11.69 12.91 -10.78
CA GLU A 67 -11.57 12.81 -12.24
C GLU A 67 -10.13 13.03 -12.71
N LYS A 68 -9.44 14.04 -12.19
CA LYS A 68 -8.04 14.31 -12.52
C LYS A 68 -7.10 13.18 -12.06
N ILE A 69 -7.34 12.61 -10.88
CA ILE A 69 -6.57 11.46 -10.39
C ILE A 69 -6.80 10.27 -11.32
N TYR A 70 -8.05 9.96 -11.64
CA TYR A 70 -8.38 8.89 -12.58
C TYR A 70 -7.68 9.10 -13.93
N TYR A 71 -7.77 10.30 -14.47
CA TYR A 71 -7.09 10.67 -15.71
C TYR A 71 -5.57 10.47 -15.60
N SER A 72 -4.95 10.92 -14.50
CA SER A 72 -3.50 10.78 -14.27
C SER A 72 -3.06 9.31 -14.19
N MET A 73 -3.93 8.43 -13.68
CA MET A 73 -3.64 7.01 -13.57
C MET A 73 -3.87 6.23 -14.86
N THR A 74 -4.74 6.70 -15.75
CA THR A 74 -5.14 6.01 -16.99
C THR A 74 -4.47 6.58 -18.24
N ALA A 75 -4.07 7.85 -18.21
CA ALA A 75 -3.51 8.55 -19.37
C ALA A 75 -2.13 8.03 -19.79
N ASP A 76 -1.89 8.01 -21.09
CA ASP A 76 -0.60 7.69 -21.67
C ASP A 76 0.35 8.91 -21.67
N SER A 77 1.57 8.71 -22.17
CA SER A 77 2.64 9.73 -22.24
C SER A 77 2.30 10.99 -23.04
N LEU A 78 1.26 10.93 -23.86
CA LEU A 78 0.71 12.06 -24.64
C LEU A 78 -0.38 12.84 -23.89
N ALA A 79 -0.59 12.55 -22.63
CA ALA A 79 -1.62 13.14 -21.80
C ALA A 79 -1.54 14.67 -21.74
N ASN A 80 -2.70 15.32 -21.68
CA ASN A 80 -2.80 16.75 -21.44
C ASN A 80 -2.25 17.08 -20.04
N LYS A 81 -1.08 17.70 -19.98
CA LYS A 81 -0.38 18.04 -18.73
C LYS A 81 -1.22 18.91 -17.77
N LYS A 82 -2.20 19.67 -18.27
CA LYS A 82 -3.10 20.48 -17.43
C LYS A 82 -4.09 19.64 -16.61
N LEU A 83 -4.36 18.41 -17.04
CA LEU A 83 -5.25 17.49 -16.36
C LEU A 83 -4.52 16.51 -15.44
N VAL A 84 -3.19 16.43 -15.57
CA VAL A 84 -2.37 15.53 -14.74
C VAL A 84 -2.14 16.14 -13.36
N VAL A 85 -2.40 15.35 -12.34
CA VAL A 85 -2.12 15.69 -10.93
C VAL A 85 -0.82 15.02 -10.51
N ASN A 86 0.11 15.81 -10.02
CA ASN A 86 1.41 15.29 -9.56
C ASN A 86 1.44 15.00 -8.07
N ASN A 87 0.84 15.88 -7.25
CA ASN A 87 0.80 15.73 -5.80
C ASN A 87 -0.55 16.21 -5.26
N VAL A 88 -1.09 15.46 -4.30
CA VAL A 88 -2.29 15.81 -3.56
C VAL A 88 -2.00 15.62 -2.08
N LYS A 89 -2.31 16.63 -1.27
CA LYS A 89 -2.21 16.53 0.17
C LYS A 89 -3.53 15.97 0.72
N VAL A 90 -3.45 14.89 1.48
CA VAL A 90 -4.60 14.33 2.20
C VAL A 90 -4.90 15.22 3.40
N ASN A 91 -6.14 15.68 3.53
CA ASN A 91 -6.61 16.53 4.62
C ASN A 91 -8.09 16.24 4.93
N PRO A 92 -8.47 15.84 6.18
CA PRO A 92 -7.57 15.65 7.31
C PRO A 92 -6.60 14.47 7.09
N GLN A 93 -5.48 14.47 7.82
CA GLN A 93 -4.56 13.33 7.81
C GLN A 93 -5.24 12.11 8.43
N VAL A 94 -5.04 10.95 7.81
CA VAL A 94 -5.54 9.67 8.31
C VAL A 94 -4.38 8.93 8.97
N PRO A 95 -4.53 8.46 10.22
CA PRO A 95 -3.48 7.68 10.87
C PRO A 95 -3.29 6.35 10.14
N LEU A 96 -2.02 5.97 9.97
CA LEU A 96 -1.63 4.70 9.35
C LEU A 96 -0.86 3.86 10.37
N PHE A 97 -1.33 2.63 10.60
CA PHE A 97 -0.66 1.65 11.43
C PHE A 97 -0.20 0.50 10.53
N ILE A 98 1.09 0.20 10.55
CA ILE A 98 1.68 -0.95 9.87
C ILE A 98 2.13 -1.91 10.96
N THR A 99 1.53 -3.11 10.96
CA THR A 99 1.79 -4.15 11.96
C THR A 99 2.25 -5.42 11.26
N TYR A 100 3.01 -6.25 11.98
CA TYR A 100 3.43 -7.57 11.55
C TYR A 100 2.92 -8.61 12.54
N TYR A 101 2.07 -9.50 12.04
CA TYR A 101 1.53 -10.60 12.82
C TYR A 101 1.60 -11.87 12.00
N THR A 102 2.13 -12.93 12.60
CA THR A 102 2.14 -14.29 12.07
C THR A 102 0.87 -15.04 12.46
N LEU A 103 0.24 -14.62 13.55
CA LEU A 103 -1.06 -15.12 14.02
C LEU A 103 -2.07 -13.97 14.07
N TYR A 104 -3.19 -14.13 13.39
CA TYR A 104 -4.22 -13.10 13.35
C TYR A 104 -5.62 -13.67 13.65
N PRO A 105 -6.35 -13.10 14.63
CA PRO A 105 -7.69 -13.56 14.96
C PRO A 105 -8.69 -13.21 13.83
N LEU A 106 -9.43 -14.21 13.40
CA LEU A 106 -10.53 -14.08 12.43
C LEU A 106 -11.88 -14.12 13.14
N ALA A 107 -12.92 -13.71 12.41
CA ALA A 107 -14.29 -13.86 12.89
C ALA A 107 -14.62 -15.34 13.21
N GLY A 108 -15.40 -15.56 14.26
CA GLY A 108 -15.78 -16.90 14.72
C GLY A 108 -14.70 -17.64 15.53
N GLY A 109 -13.71 -16.91 16.10
CA GLY A 109 -12.68 -17.47 16.98
C GLY A 109 -11.60 -18.30 16.27
N ARG A 110 -11.56 -18.29 14.95
CA ARG A 110 -10.48 -18.91 14.16
C ARG A 110 -9.23 -18.04 14.20
N ILE A 111 -8.08 -18.66 14.03
CA ILE A 111 -6.79 -17.97 13.90
C ILE A 111 -6.26 -18.23 12.48
N ALA A 112 -5.88 -17.18 11.78
CA ALA A 112 -5.08 -17.29 10.57
C ALA A 112 -3.60 -17.36 10.95
N GLU A 113 -2.88 -18.28 10.34
CA GLU A 113 -1.44 -18.46 10.52
C GLU A 113 -0.73 -18.05 9.22
N TYR A 114 0.34 -17.29 9.36
CA TYR A 114 1.17 -16.80 8.25
C TYR A 114 2.63 -17.15 8.49
N SER A 115 3.38 -17.37 7.43
CA SER A 115 4.83 -17.61 7.51
C SER A 115 5.56 -16.43 8.14
N ASP A 116 6.46 -16.70 9.07
CA ASP A 116 7.35 -15.69 9.66
C ASP A 116 8.50 -15.34 8.70
N VAL A 117 8.21 -14.52 7.69
CA VAL A 117 9.15 -14.16 6.61
C VAL A 117 10.36 -13.35 7.10
N TYR A 118 10.26 -12.71 8.27
CA TYR A 118 11.35 -11.93 8.87
C TYR A 118 12.08 -12.67 10.00
N GLY A 119 11.59 -13.83 10.43
CA GLY A 119 12.17 -14.60 11.54
C GLY A 119 11.98 -13.94 12.91
N PHE A 120 11.01 -13.03 13.05
CA PHE A 120 10.80 -12.30 14.30
C PHE A 120 10.24 -13.15 15.41
N ASP A 121 9.43 -14.17 15.11
CA ASP A 121 8.84 -15.06 16.13
C ASP A 121 9.93 -15.84 16.86
N ALA A 122 10.93 -16.34 16.16
CA ALA A 122 12.06 -17.04 16.77
C ALA A 122 12.84 -16.11 17.71
N VAL A 123 13.12 -14.89 17.27
CA VAL A 123 13.83 -13.89 18.09
C VAL A 123 13.02 -13.52 19.34
N ILE A 124 11.73 -13.27 19.18
CA ILE A 124 10.83 -12.93 20.29
C ILE A 124 10.76 -14.09 21.27
N PHE A 125 10.60 -15.32 20.79
CA PHE A 125 10.58 -16.51 21.63
C PHE A 125 11.88 -16.67 22.43
N ASP A 126 13.03 -16.53 21.80
CA ASP A 126 14.33 -16.61 22.48
C ASP A 126 14.53 -15.52 23.55
N MET A 127 13.98 -14.33 23.29
CA MET A 127 14.01 -13.24 24.28
C MET A 127 13.07 -13.49 25.47
N LEU A 128 11.91 -14.11 25.23
CA LEU A 128 10.88 -14.32 26.25
C LEU A 128 11.09 -15.60 27.07
N ARG A 129 11.68 -16.69 26.50
CA ARG A 129 11.80 -17.99 27.16
C ARG A 129 12.52 -17.95 28.50
N LYS A 130 13.34 -16.93 28.75
CA LYS A 130 14.01 -16.73 30.04
C LYS A 130 13.07 -16.20 31.15
N TYR A 131 11.85 -15.81 30.79
CA TYR A 131 10.83 -15.35 31.71
C TYR A 131 9.66 -16.33 31.85
N LEU A 132 9.63 -17.38 31.02
CA LEU A 132 8.69 -18.49 31.06
C LEU A 132 9.24 -19.64 31.92
#